data_2dbd62444fc2ab994af44b6c4a18f34b
#
_entry.id   2dbd62444fc2ab994af44b6c4a18f34b
#
_cell.length_a   1.000
_cell.length_b   1.000
_cell.length_c   1.000
_cell.angle_alpha   90.00
_cell.angle_beta   90.00
_cell.angle_gamma   90.00
#
_symmetry.space_group_name_H-M   'P 1'
#
loop_
_entity.id
_entity.type
_entity.pdbx_description
1 polymer ?
#
loop_
_entity_poly.entity_id
_entity_poly.type
_entity_poly.pdbx_seq_one_letter_code
_entity_poly.pdbx_strand_id
1 'polypeptide(L)'
;MKLSKYVKLVKGGGYCMVAHVEDSGIWLGTRSAIFRATELPDMVGEEQVRTVLDMPEKAWEKVHFDERWEGTVKSIFGMNLSDYADGEQDTEKLKVMAAPDGLWCDCRRSMDDGELIFYREAMLSPLAEQIKESDYIRYTVRKNGERPAVFGGA
;
A
#
# COMPACT_ATOMS: atom_id res chain seq x y z
N MET A 1 -2.93 -0.81 11.49
CA MET A 1 -3.71 -0.43 10.27
C MET A 1 -5.21 -0.51 10.55
N LYS A 2 -6.01 0.47 10.07
CA LYS A 2 -7.49 0.46 10.25
C LYS A 2 -8.17 -0.37 9.17
N LEU A 3 -8.62 -1.56 9.53
CA LEU A 3 -9.16 -2.55 8.59
C LEU A 3 -10.41 -2.04 7.82
N SER A 4 -11.31 -1.31 8.50
CA SER A 4 -12.49 -0.74 7.84
C SER A 4 -12.17 0.27 6.72
N LYS A 5 -11.04 0.95 6.82
CA LYS A 5 -10.55 1.84 5.76
C LYS A 5 -9.96 1.04 4.59
N TYR A 6 -9.22 -0.03 4.88
CA TYR A 6 -8.74 -0.96 3.85
C TYR A 6 -9.93 -1.59 3.08
N VAL A 7 -10.92 -2.09 3.79
CA VAL A 7 -12.15 -2.65 3.18
C VAL A 7 -12.84 -1.64 2.26
N LYS A 8 -12.84 -0.35 2.62
CA LYS A 8 -13.35 0.71 1.73
C LYS A 8 -12.56 0.81 0.43
N LEU A 9 -11.24 0.72 0.49
CA LEU A 9 -10.39 0.73 -0.70
C LEU A 9 -10.63 -0.51 -1.57
N VAL A 10 -10.76 -1.69 -0.96
CA VAL A 10 -11.08 -2.94 -1.67
C VAL A 10 -12.42 -2.83 -2.38
N LYS A 11 -13.47 -2.37 -1.71
CA LYS A 11 -14.80 -2.17 -2.30
C LYS A 11 -14.77 -1.17 -3.47
N GLY A 12 -14.06 -0.07 -3.30
CA GLY A 12 -13.95 0.96 -4.33
C GLY A 12 -13.11 0.54 -5.54
N GLY A 13 -12.06 -0.25 -5.32
CA GLY A 13 -11.14 -0.71 -6.36
C GLY A 13 -11.50 -2.05 -6.98
N GLY A 14 -12.39 -2.83 -6.37
CA GLY A 14 -12.78 -4.16 -6.82
C GLY A 14 -11.62 -5.16 -6.85
N TYR A 15 -10.63 -5.00 -5.96
CA TYR A 15 -9.46 -5.86 -5.91
C TYR A 15 -8.94 -6.00 -4.48
N CYS A 16 -8.70 -7.23 -4.07
CA CYS A 16 -8.11 -7.59 -2.78
C CYS A 16 -6.96 -8.57 -3.01
N MET A 17 -5.80 -8.23 -2.50
CA MET A 17 -4.65 -9.12 -2.51
C MET A 17 -4.22 -9.45 -1.09
N VAL A 18 -3.84 -10.70 -0.88
CA VAL A 18 -3.15 -11.16 0.31
C VAL A 18 -1.82 -11.77 -0.10
N ALA A 19 -0.73 -11.27 0.44
CA ALA A 19 0.58 -11.88 0.28
C ALA A 19 1.06 -12.45 1.62
N HIS A 20 1.36 -13.74 1.63
CA HIS A 20 2.01 -14.44 2.74
C HIS A 20 3.50 -14.40 2.51
N VAL A 21 4.23 -13.69 3.37
CA VAL A 21 5.66 -13.46 3.22
C VAL A 21 6.39 -14.12 4.37
N GLU A 22 7.24 -15.09 4.09
CA GLU A 22 7.89 -15.92 5.10
C GLU A 22 8.65 -15.10 6.16
N ASP A 23 9.36 -14.08 5.72
CA ASP A 23 10.20 -13.26 6.60
C ASP A 23 9.50 -12.05 7.24
N SER A 24 8.25 -11.75 6.86
CA SER A 24 7.58 -10.53 7.35
C SER A 24 6.08 -10.65 7.62
N GLY A 25 5.48 -11.81 7.42
CA GLY A 25 4.07 -12.08 7.70
C GLY A 25 3.12 -11.65 6.58
N ILE A 26 1.93 -11.21 6.95
CA ILE A 26 0.85 -10.92 5.99
C ILE A 26 0.92 -9.48 5.52
N TRP A 27 0.76 -9.32 4.21
CA TRP A 27 0.61 -8.04 3.54
C TRP A 27 -0.72 -7.98 2.80
N LEU A 28 -1.43 -6.88 2.92
CA LEU A 28 -2.69 -6.63 2.24
C LEU A 28 -2.50 -5.61 1.13
N GLY A 29 -3.02 -5.90 -0.05
CA GLY A 29 -2.88 -5.04 -1.20
C GLY A 29 -4.20 -4.66 -1.86
N THR A 30 -4.16 -3.52 -2.52
CA THR A 30 -5.16 -3.06 -3.48
C THR A 30 -4.49 -2.88 -4.83
N ARG A 31 -5.19 -2.37 -5.84
CA ARG A 31 -4.56 -2.03 -7.13
C ARG A 31 -3.46 -0.98 -7.04
N SER A 32 -3.44 -0.18 -5.97
CA SER A 32 -2.60 1.03 -5.91
C SER A 32 -1.80 1.15 -4.60
N ALA A 33 -1.99 0.26 -3.64
CA ALA A 33 -1.32 0.34 -2.35
C ALA A 33 -1.16 -1.04 -1.72
N ILE A 34 -0.07 -1.22 -0.98
CA ILE A 34 0.25 -2.43 -0.21
C ILE A 34 0.55 -2.02 1.23
N PHE A 35 0.04 -2.78 2.18
CA PHE A 35 0.15 -2.51 3.62
C PHE A 35 0.64 -3.74 4.36
N ARG A 36 1.57 -3.56 5.27
CA ARG A 36 1.94 -4.61 6.23
C ARG A 36 0.83 -4.76 7.27
N ALA A 37 0.35 -5.98 7.47
CA ALA A 37 -0.77 -6.31 8.36
C ALA A 37 -0.27 -7.10 9.58
N THR A 38 0.39 -6.41 10.52
CA THR A 38 1.06 -7.05 11.67
C THR A 38 0.14 -7.59 12.74
N GLU A 39 -1.11 -7.15 12.78
CA GLU A 39 -2.06 -7.46 13.87
C GLU A 39 -3.21 -8.36 13.41
N LEU A 40 -3.17 -8.85 12.19
CA LEU A 40 -4.22 -9.74 11.68
C LEU A 40 -3.91 -11.20 12.01
N PRO A 41 -4.97 -12.00 12.24
CA PRO A 41 -4.79 -13.44 12.36
C PRO A 41 -4.33 -14.03 11.03
N ASP A 42 -3.69 -15.19 11.10
CA ASP A 42 -3.43 -15.96 9.90
C ASP A 42 -4.72 -16.26 9.17
N MET A 43 -4.72 -16.01 7.87
CA MET A 43 -5.87 -16.24 7.01
C MET A 43 -5.37 -16.79 5.68
N VAL A 44 -5.93 -17.91 5.27
CA VAL A 44 -5.59 -18.61 4.03
C VAL A 44 -6.88 -18.88 3.25
N GLY A 45 -6.86 -18.52 1.99
CA GLY A 45 -7.98 -18.71 1.10
C GLY A 45 -9.04 -17.61 1.20
N GLU A 46 -9.78 -17.50 0.14
CA GLU A 46 -10.74 -16.43 -0.13
C GLU A 46 -11.81 -16.29 0.96
N GLU A 47 -12.35 -17.40 1.46
CA GLU A 47 -13.42 -17.40 2.46
C GLU A 47 -12.96 -16.86 3.82
N GLN A 48 -11.76 -17.26 4.26
CA GLN A 48 -11.20 -16.78 5.51
C GLN A 48 -10.86 -15.30 5.42
N VAL A 49 -10.28 -14.86 4.31
CA VAL A 49 -9.97 -13.45 4.06
C VAL A 49 -11.25 -12.62 4.09
N ARG A 50 -12.29 -13.03 3.37
CA ARG A 50 -13.59 -12.34 3.37
C ARG A 50 -14.16 -12.22 4.79
N THR A 51 -14.05 -13.28 5.59
CA THR A 51 -14.55 -13.31 6.98
C THR A 51 -13.76 -12.35 7.88
N VAL A 52 -12.43 -12.38 7.82
CA VAL A 52 -11.56 -11.47 8.60
C VAL A 52 -11.79 -10.01 8.21
N LEU A 53 -12.03 -9.73 6.93
CA LEU A 53 -12.35 -8.40 6.43
C LEU A 53 -13.79 -7.96 6.73
N ASP A 54 -14.62 -8.83 7.28
CA ASP A 54 -16.05 -8.58 7.55
C ASP A 54 -16.78 -8.03 6.31
N MET A 55 -16.52 -8.66 5.16
CA MET A 55 -17.12 -8.25 3.90
C MET A 55 -18.37 -9.08 3.58
N PRO A 56 -19.54 -8.41 3.34
CA PRO A 56 -20.73 -9.09 2.88
C PRO A 56 -20.52 -9.78 1.53
N GLU A 57 -21.09 -10.95 1.34
CA GLU A 57 -20.97 -11.76 0.13
C GLU A 57 -21.25 -10.96 -1.15
N LYS A 58 -22.36 -10.24 -1.21
CA LYS A 58 -22.72 -9.38 -2.35
C LYS A 58 -21.68 -8.31 -2.70
N ALA A 59 -20.93 -7.83 -1.71
CA ALA A 59 -19.85 -6.89 -1.95
C ALA A 59 -18.59 -7.61 -2.44
N TRP A 60 -18.36 -8.81 -1.92
CA TRP A 60 -17.21 -9.64 -2.29
C TRP A 60 -17.30 -10.19 -3.71
N GLU A 61 -18.49 -10.54 -4.20
CA GLU A 61 -18.72 -10.96 -5.60
C GLU A 61 -18.15 -10.00 -6.65
N LYS A 62 -17.95 -8.74 -6.29
CA LYS A 62 -17.39 -7.70 -7.17
C LYS A 62 -15.90 -7.50 -7.01
N VAL A 63 -15.28 -8.29 -6.14
CA VAL A 63 -13.86 -8.18 -5.81
C VAL A 63 -13.09 -9.29 -6.51
N HIS A 64 -12.07 -8.93 -7.25
CA HIS A 64 -11.08 -9.88 -7.73
C HIS A 64 -10.12 -10.19 -6.58
N PHE A 65 -10.09 -11.44 -6.13
CA PHE A 65 -9.20 -11.91 -5.08
C PHE A 65 -7.93 -12.50 -5.67
N ASP A 66 -6.78 -12.13 -5.10
CA ASP A 66 -5.47 -12.64 -5.46
C ASP A 66 -4.70 -13.03 -4.18
N GLU A 67 -4.25 -14.27 -4.09
CA GLU A 67 -3.48 -14.76 -2.96
C GLU A 67 -2.10 -15.22 -3.43
N ARG A 68 -1.06 -14.79 -2.74
CA ARG A 68 0.32 -15.05 -3.11
C ARG A 68 1.17 -15.50 -1.93
N TRP A 69 2.19 -16.28 -2.25
CA TRP A 69 3.18 -16.79 -1.32
C TRP A 69 4.55 -16.31 -1.77
N GLU A 70 5.21 -15.54 -0.92
CA GLU A 70 6.49 -14.90 -1.22
C GLU A 70 7.52 -15.32 -0.16
N GLY A 71 8.73 -15.65 -0.57
CA GLY A 71 9.79 -16.05 0.38
C GLY A 71 10.40 -14.87 1.12
N THR A 72 10.36 -13.66 0.54
CA THR A 72 10.98 -12.49 1.15
C THR A 72 10.26 -11.19 0.81
N VAL A 73 10.25 -10.28 1.77
CA VAL A 73 9.74 -8.91 1.61
C VAL A 73 10.48 -8.12 0.51
N LYS A 74 11.67 -8.56 0.12
CA LYS A 74 12.49 -7.90 -0.91
C LYS A 74 12.02 -8.14 -2.34
N SER A 75 11.07 -9.04 -2.57
CA SER A 75 10.62 -9.42 -3.90
C SER A 75 9.11 -9.52 -4.09
N ILE A 76 8.32 -8.91 -3.22
CA ILE A 76 6.86 -8.90 -3.36
C ILE A 76 6.49 -8.17 -4.66
N PHE A 77 5.92 -8.88 -5.63
CA PHE A 77 5.58 -8.36 -6.96
C PHE A 77 6.76 -7.70 -7.70
N GLY A 78 7.97 -8.18 -7.47
CA GLY A 78 9.17 -7.54 -7.99
C GLY A 78 9.54 -6.23 -7.31
N MET A 79 8.88 -5.90 -6.21
CA MET A 79 9.17 -4.71 -5.39
C MET A 79 9.89 -5.10 -4.10
N ASN A 80 10.89 -4.30 -3.73
CA ASN A 80 11.51 -4.40 -2.43
C ASN A 80 10.70 -3.58 -1.41
N LEU A 81 9.98 -4.25 -0.52
CA LEU A 81 9.16 -3.64 0.53
C LEU A 81 9.82 -3.72 1.92
N SER A 82 11.11 -4.03 2.01
CA SER A 82 11.86 -3.98 3.26
C SER A 82 11.92 -2.54 3.82
N ASP A 83 12.19 -2.39 5.10
CA ASP A 83 12.24 -1.07 5.76
C ASP A 83 13.28 -0.14 5.12
N TYR A 84 14.34 -0.70 4.53
CA TYR A 84 15.38 0.02 3.80
C TYR A 84 15.68 -0.69 2.49
N ALA A 85 15.84 0.09 1.41
CA ALA A 85 16.23 -0.42 0.10
C ALA A 85 17.37 0.41 -0.48
N ASP A 86 18.28 -0.26 -1.19
CA ASP A 86 19.35 0.42 -1.93
C ASP A 86 18.72 1.34 -3.00
N GLY A 87 19.26 2.55 -3.11
CA GLY A 87 18.75 3.54 -4.07
C GLY A 87 17.45 4.22 -3.67
N GLU A 88 17.02 4.04 -2.42
CA GLU A 88 15.87 4.74 -1.85
C GLU A 88 16.17 6.24 -1.73
N GLN A 89 15.28 7.07 -2.25
CA GLN A 89 15.44 8.52 -2.29
C GLN A 89 14.43 9.20 -1.36
N ASP A 90 14.88 10.15 -0.57
CA ASP A 90 14.00 11.00 0.24
C ASP A 90 13.15 11.91 -0.64
N THR A 91 11.96 12.23 -0.16
CA THR A 91 11.04 13.09 -0.89
C THR A 91 10.50 14.22 -0.03
N GLU A 92 10.23 15.36 -0.64
CA GLU A 92 9.49 16.47 -0.02
C GLU A 92 8.10 16.60 -0.63
N LYS A 93 7.10 16.92 0.20
CA LYS A 93 5.74 17.22 -0.27
C LYS A 93 5.69 18.63 -0.84
N LEU A 94 5.21 18.77 -2.06
CA LEU A 94 4.98 20.05 -2.69
C LEU A 94 3.56 20.54 -2.39
N LYS A 95 3.38 21.87 -2.37
CA LYS A 95 2.05 22.51 -2.23
C LYS A 95 1.32 22.58 -3.58
N VAL A 96 1.54 21.55 -4.41
CA VAL A 96 0.95 21.46 -5.76
C VAL A 96 0.16 20.18 -5.80
N MET A 97 -1.03 20.26 -6.36
CA MET A 97 -1.85 19.11 -6.70
C MET A 97 -2.05 19.08 -8.20
N ALA A 98 -2.10 17.91 -8.76
CA ALA A 98 -2.42 17.70 -10.17
C ALA A 98 -3.58 16.72 -10.29
N ALA A 99 -4.32 16.81 -11.37
CA ALA A 99 -5.43 15.92 -11.66
C ALA A 99 -5.20 15.19 -13.00
N PRO A 100 -4.16 14.34 -13.12
CA PRO A 100 -4.04 13.48 -14.28
C PRO A 100 -5.29 12.59 -14.34
N ASP A 101 -5.86 12.42 -15.50
CA ASP A 101 -7.07 11.61 -15.72
C ASP A 101 -8.29 12.02 -14.85
N GLY A 102 -8.36 13.30 -14.45
CA GLY A 102 -9.46 13.84 -13.64
C GLY A 102 -9.44 13.46 -12.15
N LEU A 103 -8.39 12.79 -11.69
CA LEU A 103 -8.23 12.43 -10.27
C LEU A 103 -7.16 13.31 -9.61
N TRP A 104 -7.55 14.01 -8.55
CA TRP A 104 -6.62 14.84 -7.78
C TRP A 104 -5.57 13.97 -7.08
N CYS A 105 -4.30 14.30 -7.32
CA CYS A 105 -3.14 13.65 -6.74
C CYS A 105 -2.29 14.68 -6.00
N ASP A 106 -1.73 14.27 -4.88
CA ASP A 106 -0.66 14.97 -4.21
C ASP A 106 0.65 14.78 -5.01
N CYS A 107 1.54 15.76 -4.90
CA CYS A 107 2.82 15.74 -5.57
C CYS A 107 3.96 15.74 -4.55
N ARG A 108 4.93 14.86 -4.75
CA ARG A 108 6.21 14.86 -4.04
C ARG A 108 7.35 15.02 -5.04
N ARG A 109 8.44 15.61 -4.58
CA ARG A 109 9.67 15.74 -5.35
C ARG A 109 10.76 14.89 -4.71
N SER A 110 11.42 14.05 -5.49
CA SER A 110 12.64 13.37 -5.06
C SER A 110 13.73 14.38 -4.76
N MET A 111 14.43 14.21 -3.63
CA MET A 111 15.48 15.11 -3.20
C MET A 111 16.78 14.93 -3.98
N ASP A 112 16.99 13.76 -4.58
CA ASP A 112 18.23 13.42 -5.25
C ASP A 112 18.26 13.88 -6.72
N ASP A 113 17.18 13.63 -7.45
CA ASP A 113 17.12 13.90 -8.90
C ASP A 113 16.04 14.90 -9.32
N GLY A 114 15.21 15.35 -8.35
CA GLY A 114 14.14 16.32 -8.60
C GLY A 114 12.93 15.74 -9.33
N GLU A 115 12.85 14.42 -9.53
CA GLU A 115 11.70 13.78 -10.17
C GLU A 115 10.41 14.04 -9.41
N LEU A 116 9.33 14.37 -10.13
CA LEU A 116 8.01 14.60 -9.55
C LEU A 116 7.23 13.31 -9.53
N ILE A 117 6.72 12.96 -8.35
CA ILE A 117 5.93 11.76 -8.12
C ILE A 117 4.53 12.17 -7.70
N PHE A 118 3.53 11.68 -8.43
CA PHE A 118 2.13 11.90 -8.13
C PHE A 118 1.55 10.67 -7.44
N TYR A 119 0.87 10.88 -6.31
CA TYR A 119 0.24 9.81 -5.55
C TYR A 119 -1.08 10.28 -4.93
N ARG A 120 -1.94 9.37 -4.58
CA ARG A 120 -3.23 9.68 -3.93
C ARG A 120 -3.12 9.39 -2.44
N GLU A 121 -3.05 10.44 -1.63
CA GLU A 121 -2.97 10.32 -0.15
C GLU A 121 -4.15 9.53 0.43
N ALA A 122 -5.32 9.56 -0.23
CA ALA A 122 -6.47 8.74 0.15
C ALA A 122 -6.17 7.24 0.20
N MET A 123 -5.17 6.75 -0.57
CA MET A 123 -4.73 5.35 -0.52
C MET A 123 -4.03 5.02 0.80
N LEU A 124 -3.51 5.99 1.52
CA LEU A 124 -2.88 5.82 2.83
C LEU A 124 -3.91 5.86 3.98
N SER A 125 -5.19 6.03 3.69
CA SER A 125 -6.25 6.11 4.72
C SER A 125 -6.28 4.96 5.74
N PRO A 126 -5.88 3.71 5.42
CA PRO A 126 -5.76 2.65 6.42
C PRO A 126 -4.71 2.93 7.50
N LEU A 127 -3.70 3.75 7.20
CA LEU A 127 -2.61 4.12 8.10
C LEU A 127 -2.79 5.52 8.74
N ALA A 128 -3.88 6.21 8.45
CA ALA A 128 -4.05 7.63 8.82
C ALA A 128 -3.94 7.91 10.33
N GLU A 129 -4.35 6.96 11.18
CA GLU A 129 -4.21 7.10 12.64
C GLU A 129 -2.76 6.92 13.07
N GLN A 130 -2.09 5.88 12.57
CA GLN A 130 -0.66 5.64 12.84
C GLN A 130 0.21 6.82 12.36
N ILE A 131 -0.13 7.37 11.19
CA ILE A 131 0.52 8.56 10.63
C ILE A 131 0.38 9.76 11.58
N LYS A 132 -0.79 9.98 12.19
CA LYS A 132 -1.01 11.09 13.13
C LYS A 132 -0.32 10.93 14.48
N GLU A 133 -0.16 9.68 14.92
CA GLU A 133 0.45 9.33 16.20
C GLU A 133 1.98 9.27 16.12
N SER A 134 2.54 9.22 14.92
CA SER A 134 3.98 9.17 14.71
C SER A 134 4.59 10.57 14.75
N ASP A 135 5.61 10.76 15.57
CA ASP A 135 6.38 12.01 15.67
C ASP A 135 7.12 12.32 14.34
N TYR A 136 7.43 11.29 13.58
CA TYR A 136 8.16 11.42 12.33
C TYR A 136 7.69 10.36 11.32
N ILE A 137 7.36 10.81 10.11
CA ILE A 137 7.10 9.92 8.97
C ILE A 137 8.01 10.29 7.83
N ARG A 138 8.80 9.33 7.42
CA ARG A 138 9.64 9.42 6.25
C ARG A 138 8.88 8.94 5.03
N TYR A 139 8.81 9.74 4.01
CA TYR A 139 8.30 9.37 2.70
C TYR A 139 9.44 9.31 1.70
N THR A 140 9.62 8.14 1.14
CA THR A 140 10.68 7.88 0.17
C THR A 140 10.11 7.37 -1.14
N VAL A 141 10.91 7.41 -2.18
CA VAL A 141 10.61 6.77 -3.45
C VAL A 141 11.63 5.69 -3.72
N ARG A 142 11.15 4.57 -4.22
CA ARG A 142 11.97 3.45 -4.70
C ARG A 142 11.68 3.25 -6.17
N LYS A 143 12.73 3.17 -6.95
CA LYS A 143 12.63 2.88 -8.39
C LYS A 143 12.70 1.37 -8.58
N ASN A 144 11.56 0.78 -8.85
CA ASN A 144 11.45 -0.63 -9.25
C ASN A 144 11.16 -0.70 -10.75
N GLY A 145 12.23 -0.82 -11.54
CA GLY A 145 12.11 -0.74 -12.98
C GLY A 145 11.63 0.64 -13.44
N GLU A 146 10.60 0.70 -14.28
CA GLU A 146 10.08 1.94 -14.86
C GLU A 146 9.04 2.68 -13.97
N ARG A 147 8.62 2.09 -12.86
CA ARG A 147 7.56 2.69 -12.03
C ARG A 147 8.07 3.01 -10.64
N PRO A 148 8.08 4.30 -10.27
CA PRO A 148 8.39 4.70 -8.91
C PRO A 148 7.23 4.31 -7.97
N ALA A 149 7.59 3.88 -6.76
CA ALA A 149 6.64 3.64 -5.69
C ALA A 149 6.95 4.55 -4.49
N VAL A 150 5.92 5.16 -3.91
CA VAL A 150 6.07 5.96 -2.69
C VAL A 150 5.91 5.05 -1.49
N PHE A 151 6.87 5.10 -0.59
CA PHE A 151 6.88 4.38 0.68
C PHE A 151 6.70 5.37 1.81
N GLY A 152 5.88 5.02 2.76
CA GLY A 152 5.76 5.72 4.04
C GLY A 152 6.14 4.77 5.17
N GLY A 153 7.10 5.17 5.97
CA GLY A 153 7.53 4.45 7.17
C GLY A 153 7.63 5.41 8.35
N ALA A 154 7.35 4.90 9.52
CA ALA A 154 7.55 5.60 10.80
C ALA A 154 8.87 5.20 11.43
#